data_000ee266431743fb680af83ba5d93b1f
#
_entry.id   000ee266431743fb680af83ba5d93b1f
#
_cell.length_a   1.000
_cell.length_b   1.000
_cell.length_c   1.000
_cell.angle_alpha   90.00
_cell.angle_beta   90.00
_cell.angle_gamma   90.00
#
_symmetry.space_group_name_H-M   'P 1'
#
loop_
_entity.id
_entity.type
_entity.pdbx_description
1 polymer ?
#
loop_
_entity_poly.entity_id
_entity_poly.type
_entity_poly.pdbx_seq_one_letter_code
_entity_poly.pdbx_strand_id
1 'polypeptide(L)'
;MKNKPYFPMFIDLSDKNIVVVGGGNIATRRVKTLLSFTRNIRVIAPKVTMEMMELGKAGYVELITRPVKRTDFAMAYMVIAATNDRKLNDEIHRICRQEGVYVNVASDREPVSYTHLTLPTICS
;
A
#
# COMPACT_ATOMS: atom_id res chain seq x y z
N MET A 1 -2.48 -9.57 20.40
CA MET A 1 -2.52 -10.09 20.30
C MET A 1 -1.97 -10.83 19.63
N LYS A 2 -1.62 -11.22 19.64
CA LYS A 2 -0.95 -11.94 19.16
C LYS A 2 -1.53 -13.10 18.88
N ASN A 3 -1.27 -13.97 18.40
CA ASN A 3 -1.87 -15.26 18.24
C ASN A 3 -3.27 -15.30 17.69
N LYS A 4 -3.64 -14.32 16.96
CA LYS A 4 -4.93 -14.35 16.30
C LYS A 4 -4.85 -15.35 15.16
N PRO A 5 -5.83 -16.23 15.02
CA PRO A 5 -5.81 -17.22 13.96
C PRO A 5 -6.29 -16.63 12.64
N TYR A 6 -5.39 -16.03 11.91
CA TYR A 6 -5.74 -15.45 10.63
C TYR A 6 -5.92 -16.54 9.57
N PHE A 7 -6.92 -16.37 8.77
CA PHE A 7 -7.20 -17.31 7.68
C PHE A 7 -6.56 -16.79 6.39
N PRO A 8 -5.67 -17.56 5.80
CA PRO A 8 -5.00 -17.10 4.58
C PRO A 8 -5.94 -17.14 3.39
N MET A 9 -5.86 -16.13 2.55
CA MET A 9 -6.71 -16.04 1.37
C MET A 9 -5.89 -15.57 0.18
N PHE A 10 -6.25 -16.08 -1.00
CA PHE A 10 -5.65 -15.61 -2.23
C PHE A 10 -6.66 -14.69 -2.91
N ILE A 11 -6.21 -13.50 -3.30
CA ILE A 11 -7.10 -12.52 -3.87
C ILE A 11 -6.57 -12.11 -5.23
N ASP A 12 -7.45 -12.10 -6.22
CA ASP A 12 -7.08 -11.63 -7.56
C ASP A 12 -7.18 -10.10 -7.53
N LEU A 13 -6.03 -9.44 -7.63
CA LEU A 13 -6.00 -7.99 -7.59
C LEU A 13 -5.98 -7.37 -8.98
N SER A 14 -6.02 -8.16 -10.02
CA SER A 14 -5.78 -7.66 -11.38
C SER A 14 -6.76 -6.56 -11.79
N ASP A 15 -7.98 -6.60 -11.29
CA ASP A 15 -8.97 -5.59 -11.62
C ASP A 15 -9.30 -4.69 -10.43
N LYS A 16 -8.47 -4.69 -9.39
CA LYS A 16 -8.75 -3.91 -8.20
C LYS A 16 -7.95 -2.62 -8.19
N ASN A 17 -8.52 -1.59 -7.59
CA ASN A 17 -7.86 -0.31 -7.45
C ASN A 17 -7.09 -0.26 -6.15
N ILE A 18 -5.80 -0.03 -6.22
CA ILE A 18 -4.95 0.02 -5.05
C ILE A 18 -4.42 1.44 -4.89
N VAL A 19 -4.52 1.99 -3.70
CA VAL A 19 -3.99 3.31 -3.40
C VAL A 19 -2.81 3.14 -2.45
N VAL A 20 -1.66 3.66 -2.83
CA VAL A 20 -0.46 3.62 -1.99
C VAL A 20 -0.20 5.04 -1.53
N VAL A 21 -0.17 5.26 -0.23
CA VAL A 21 0.11 6.57 0.35
C VAL A 21 1.54 6.55 0.84
N GLY A 22 2.38 7.36 0.23
CA GLY A 22 3.78 7.42 0.56
C GLY A 22 4.64 7.37 -0.68
N GLY A 23 5.81 7.95 -0.64
CA GLY A 23 6.67 8.01 -1.80
C GLY A 23 8.12 7.67 -1.53
N GLY A 24 8.44 7.17 -0.35
CA GLY A 24 9.80 6.81 0.00
C GLY A 24 10.18 5.41 -0.44
N ASN A 25 11.24 4.89 0.13
CA ASN A 25 11.75 3.59 -0.27
C ASN A 25 10.80 2.45 0.01
N ILE A 26 10.08 2.52 1.12
CA ILE A 26 9.16 1.46 1.47
C ILE A 26 8.00 1.45 0.51
N ALA A 27 7.44 2.64 0.21
CA ALA A 27 6.34 2.74 -0.73
C ALA A 27 6.78 2.25 -2.11
N THR A 28 7.98 2.63 -2.54
CA THR A 28 8.50 2.22 -3.83
C THR A 28 8.61 0.69 -3.91
N ARG A 29 9.10 0.08 -2.85
CA ARG A 29 9.25 -1.36 -2.82
C ARG A 29 7.90 -2.05 -2.89
N ARG A 30 6.92 -1.53 -2.16
CA ARG A 30 5.58 -2.12 -2.17
C ARG A 30 4.93 -1.99 -3.55
N VAL A 31 5.12 -0.85 -4.20
CA VAL A 31 4.57 -0.65 -5.53
C VAL A 31 5.19 -1.64 -6.51
N LYS A 32 6.50 -1.84 -6.43
CA LYS A 32 7.15 -2.77 -7.35
C LYS A 32 6.61 -4.19 -7.18
N THR A 33 6.35 -4.59 -5.95
CA THR A 33 5.76 -5.90 -5.69
C THR A 33 4.33 -5.96 -6.25
N LEU A 34 3.56 -4.91 -6.02
CA LEU A 34 2.17 -4.91 -6.46
C LEU A 34 2.03 -4.93 -7.99
N LEU A 35 3.01 -4.42 -8.70
CA LEU A 35 2.94 -4.39 -10.16
C LEU A 35 2.91 -5.78 -10.78
N SER A 36 3.27 -6.81 -10.02
CA SER A 36 3.15 -8.18 -10.49
C SER A 36 1.70 -8.66 -10.43
N PHE A 37 0.83 -7.95 -9.73
CA PHE A 37 -0.53 -8.40 -9.49
C PHE A 37 -1.59 -7.48 -10.10
N THR A 38 -1.28 -6.21 -10.27
CA THR A 38 -2.27 -5.27 -10.80
C THR A 38 -1.57 -4.09 -11.44
N ARG A 39 -2.24 -3.42 -12.36
CA ARG A 39 -1.73 -2.19 -12.95
C ARG A 39 -2.55 -0.99 -12.51
N ASN A 40 -3.55 -1.20 -11.64
CA ASN A 40 -4.42 -0.11 -11.21
C ASN A 40 -3.93 0.43 -9.87
N ILE A 41 -2.74 1.04 -9.90
CA ILE A 41 -2.10 1.55 -8.69
C ILE A 41 -2.02 3.07 -8.75
N ARG A 42 -2.52 3.72 -7.73
CA ARG A 42 -2.42 5.17 -7.59
C ARG A 42 -1.52 5.45 -6.41
N VAL A 43 -0.51 6.27 -6.60
CA VAL A 43 0.42 6.62 -5.54
C VAL A 43 0.23 8.08 -5.19
N ILE A 44 0.01 8.39 -3.92
CA ILE A 44 -0.21 9.75 -3.46
C ILE A 44 0.83 10.10 -2.42
N ALA A 45 1.65 11.08 -2.72
CA ALA A 45 2.69 11.55 -1.81
C ALA A 45 3.23 12.89 -2.29
N PRO A 46 3.53 13.81 -1.37
CA PRO A 46 4.10 15.11 -1.80
C PRO A 46 5.50 14.97 -2.36
N LYS A 47 6.24 13.97 -1.91
CA LYS A 47 7.59 13.73 -2.41
C LYS A 47 7.76 12.26 -2.68
N VAL A 48 8.47 11.92 -3.74
CA VAL A 48 8.66 10.53 -4.14
C VAL A 48 10.12 10.29 -4.51
N THR A 49 10.52 9.03 -4.49
CA THR A 49 11.87 8.65 -4.92
C THR A 49 11.98 8.82 -6.43
N MET A 50 13.21 8.88 -6.91
CA MET A 50 13.45 8.96 -8.33
C MET A 50 12.87 7.74 -9.05
N GLU A 51 13.00 6.57 -8.44
CA GLU A 51 12.48 5.35 -9.02
C GLU A 51 10.96 5.42 -9.16
N MET A 52 10.28 5.94 -8.14
CA MET A 52 8.83 6.09 -8.19
C MET A 52 8.43 7.09 -9.28
N MET A 53 9.21 8.15 -9.43
CA MET A 53 8.96 9.14 -10.45
C MET A 53 9.03 8.48 -11.84
N GLU A 54 10.02 7.62 -12.03
CA GLU A 54 10.17 6.94 -13.29
C GLU A 54 9.02 5.97 -13.56
N LEU A 55 8.54 5.31 -12.52
CA LEU A 55 7.39 4.43 -12.69
C LEU A 55 6.15 5.23 -13.12
N GLY A 56 6.01 6.42 -12.57
CA GLY A 56 4.89 7.28 -12.96
C GLY A 56 5.03 7.75 -14.39
N LYS A 57 6.23 8.14 -14.80
CA LYS A 57 6.45 8.61 -16.16
C LYS A 57 6.25 7.51 -17.18
N ALA A 58 6.60 6.29 -16.83
CA ALA A 58 6.45 5.15 -17.72
C ALA A 58 5.01 4.65 -17.80
N GLY A 59 4.13 5.18 -16.97
CA GLY A 59 2.74 4.78 -17.00
C GLY A 59 2.40 3.56 -16.18
N TYR A 60 3.32 3.08 -15.35
CA TYR A 60 3.04 1.91 -14.53
C TYR A 60 2.14 2.24 -13.36
N VAL A 61 2.20 3.47 -12.87
CA VAL A 61 1.34 3.91 -11.77
C VAL A 61 0.83 5.31 -12.07
N GLU A 62 -0.27 5.67 -11.44
CA GLU A 62 -0.77 7.04 -11.51
C GLU A 62 -0.15 7.76 -10.31
N LEU A 63 0.71 8.71 -10.55
CA LEU A 63 1.43 9.38 -9.48
C LEU A 63 0.83 10.76 -9.22
N ILE A 64 0.40 10.98 -7.99
CA ILE A 64 -0.21 12.23 -7.59
C ILE A 64 0.64 12.83 -6.49
N THR A 65 1.30 13.97 -6.79
CA THR A 65 2.26 14.55 -5.87
C THR A 65 1.62 15.64 -5.03
N ARG A 66 0.90 15.24 -4.04
CA ARG A 66 0.27 16.11 -3.06
C ARG A 66 -0.04 15.31 -1.81
N PRO A 67 -0.39 15.95 -0.70
CA PRO A 67 -0.80 15.21 0.48
C PRO A 67 -2.10 14.43 0.23
N VAL A 68 -2.24 13.32 0.92
CA VAL A 68 -3.41 12.46 0.76
C VAL A 68 -4.64 13.12 1.39
N LYS A 69 -5.79 12.85 0.82
CA LYS A 69 -7.07 13.33 1.36
C LYS A 69 -7.96 12.13 1.62
N ARG A 70 -8.90 12.29 2.51
CA ARG A 70 -9.84 11.20 2.82
C ARG A 70 -10.58 10.71 1.58
N THR A 71 -10.91 11.62 0.70
CA THR A 71 -11.64 11.25 -0.51
C THR A 71 -10.81 10.40 -1.46
N ASP A 72 -9.50 10.34 -1.27
CA ASP A 72 -8.66 9.50 -2.11
C ASP A 72 -8.94 8.02 -1.91
N PHE A 73 -9.59 7.66 -0.82
CA PHE A 73 -9.86 6.25 -0.53
C PHE A 73 -11.21 5.78 -1.07
N ALA A 74 -11.99 6.67 -1.63
CA ALA A 74 -13.38 6.38 -1.96
C ALA A 74 -13.58 5.19 -2.88
N MET A 75 -12.71 5.02 -3.87
CA MET A 75 -12.87 3.93 -4.82
C MET A 75 -11.80 2.86 -4.66
N ALA A 76 -11.09 2.88 -3.56
CA ALA A 76 -10.00 1.94 -3.39
C ALA A 76 -10.51 0.61 -2.88
N TYR A 77 -9.98 -0.47 -3.42
CA TYR A 77 -10.23 -1.79 -2.88
C TYR A 77 -9.30 -1.98 -1.68
N MET A 78 -8.07 -1.52 -1.78
CA MET A 78 -7.09 -1.65 -0.72
C MET A 78 -6.21 -0.41 -0.69
N VAL A 79 -5.83 0.01 0.52
CA VAL A 79 -4.94 1.13 0.71
C VAL A 79 -3.69 0.63 1.41
N ILE A 80 -2.53 1.05 0.95
CA ILE A 80 -1.28 0.73 1.62
C ILE A 80 -0.73 2.02 2.20
N ALA A 81 -0.67 2.09 3.52
CA ALA A 81 -0.13 3.26 4.21
C ALA A 81 1.34 3.02 4.43
N ALA A 82 2.16 3.65 3.62
CA ALA A 82 3.61 3.43 3.59
C ALA A 82 4.38 4.74 3.71
N THR A 83 3.90 5.65 4.54
CA THR A 83 4.61 6.90 4.78
C THR A 83 5.60 6.70 5.91
N ASN A 84 6.49 7.67 6.10
CA ASN A 84 7.38 7.60 7.24
C ASN A 84 6.79 8.37 8.43
N ASP A 85 5.56 8.80 8.35
CA ASP A 85 4.86 9.47 9.44
C ASP A 85 3.90 8.47 10.07
N ARG A 86 4.27 7.95 11.22
CA ARG A 86 3.49 6.93 11.90
C ARG A 86 2.08 7.40 12.24
N LYS A 87 1.94 8.66 12.62
CA LYS A 87 0.61 9.18 12.97
C LYS A 87 -0.29 9.20 11.74
N LEU A 88 0.27 9.56 10.61
CA LEU A 88 -0.51 9.57 9.38
C LEU A 88 -0.90 8.14 8.99
N ASN A 89 0.02 7.19 9.13
CA ASN A 89 -0.28 5.80 8.81
C ASN A 89 -1.42 5.28 9.71
N ASP A 90 -1.37 5.63 10.99
CA ASP A 90 -2.40 5.20 11.93
C ASP A 90 -3.74 5.83 11.57
N GLU A 91 -3.74 7.08 11.15
CA GLU A 91 -4.96 7.76 10.79
C GLU A 91 -5.57 7.14 9.53
N ILE A 92 -4.73 6.83 8.55
CA ILE A 92 -5.18 6.17 7.33
C ILE A 92 -5.81 4.82 7.69
N HIS A 93 -5.17 4.08 8.57
CA HIS A 93 -5.69 2.79 8.99
C HIS A 93 -7.07 2.96 9.61
N ARG A 94 -7.22 3.94 10.49
CA ARG A 94 -8.49 4.17 11.16
C ARG A 94 -9.60 4.56 10.17
N ILE A 95 -9.28 5.46 9.25
CA ILE A 95 -10.25 5.90 8.28
C ILE A 95 -10.68 4.75 7.37
N CYS A 96 -9.73 3.97 6.90
CA CYS A 96 -10.06 2.86 6.00
C CYS A 96 -10.90 1.82 6.72
N ARG A 97 -10.62 1.56 7.99
CA ARG A 97 -11.43 0.63 8.74
C ARG A 97 -12.86 1.13 8.88
N GLN A 98 -13.03 2.42 9.09
CA GLN A 98 -14.37 2.99 9.21
C GLN A 98 -15.12 2.90 7.88
N GLU A 99 -14.41 3.02 6.78
CA GLU A 99 -15.03 3.03 5.46
C GLU A 99 -15.14 1.64 4.83
N GLY A 100 -14.69 0.62 5.53
CA GLY A 100 -14.77 -0.73 4.99
C GLY A 100 -13.76 -1.01 3.88
N VAL A 101 -12.64 -0.32 3.88
CA VAL A 101 -11.61 -0.50 2.88
C VAL A 101 -10.47 -1.29 3.49
N TYR A 102 -9.95 -2.29 2.76
CA TYR A 102 -8.82 -3.04 3.24
C TYR A 102 -7.60 -2.11 3.35
N VAL A 103 -6.83 -2.22 4.42
CA VAL A 103 -5.69 -1.37 4.63
C VAL A 103 -4.52 -2.16 5.16
N ASN A 104 -3.34 -1.88 4.66
CA ASN A 104 -2.11 -2.50 5.11
C ASN A 104 -1.15 -1.38 5.46
N VAL A 105 -0.57 -1.42 6.66
CA VAL A 105 0.41 -0.43 7.06
C VAL A 105 1.79 -1.05 6.88
N ALA A 106 2.61 -0.44 6.04
CA ALA A 106 3.93 -0.94 5.75
C ALA A 106 4.97 -0.05 6.41
N SER A 107 5.99 -0.63 6.98
CA SER A 107 7.05 0.14 7.58
C SER A 107 8.36 -0.60 7.45
N ASP A 108 9.48 0.10 7.65
CA ASP A 108 10.76 -0.53 7.55
C ASP A 108 11.06 -1.35 8.79
N ARG A 109 10.16 -1.34 9.76
CA ARG A 109 10.35 -2.15 10.93
C ARG A 109 9.70 -3.50 10.81
N GLU A 110 9.04 -3.76 9.71
CA GLU A 110 8.41 -5.01 9.50
C GLU A 110 9.43 -6.11 9.57
N PRO A 111 9.23 -7.15 10.36
CA PRO A 111 10.22 -8.20 10.51
C PRO A 111 10.34 -9.02 9.24
N VAL A 112 11.54 -9.35 8.90
CA VAL A 112 11.77 -10.16 7.73
C VAL A 112 11.17 -11.53 7.89
N SER A 113 11.25 -12.10 9.07
CA SER A 113 10.67 -13.41 9.30
C SER A 113 9.18 -13.40 9.03
N TYR A 114 8.58 -12.27 9.25
CA TYR A 114 7.19 -12.13 9.02
C TYR A 114 6.93 -12.29 7.55
N THR A 115 7.74 -11.75 6.72
CA THR A 115 7.60 -11.88 5.32
C THR A 115 7.76 -13.30 4.94
N HIS A 116 8.62 -13.97 5.61
CA HIS A 116 8.82 -15.32 5.34
C HIS A 116 7.63 -16.11 5.53
N LEU A 117 7.00 -15.95 6.64
CA LEU A 117 5.89 -16.74 6.95
C LEU A 117 4.82 -16.56 6.02
N THR A 118 4.65 -15.44 5.65
CA THR A 118 3.53 -15.24 4.86
C THR A 118 3.87 -15.55 3.53
N LEU A 119 4.96 -15.76 3.28
CA LEU A 119 5.36 -15.97 2.11
C LEU A 119 4.57 -16.68 1.30
N PRO A 120 4.31 -17.59 1.62
CA PRO A 120 3.56 -18.32 0.72
C PRO A 120 2.40 -17.51 0.77
N THR A 121 2.38 -16.65 1.37
CA THR A 121 1.36 -16.11 1.61
C THR A 121 1.12 -15.11 0.95
N ILE A 122 0.53 -15.08 0.66
CA ILE A 122 -0.34 -14.46 0.14
C ILE A 122 -0.45 -13.20 0.53
N CYS A 123 -0.60 -12.98 1.52
CA CYS A 123 -0.86 -11.78 1.88
C CYS A 123 0.28 -11.01 1.92
N SER A 124 1.28 -11.50 1.62
CA SER A 124 2.41 -10.77 1.73
C SER A 124 2.58 -9.60 0.91
#